data_16fd7ddb265cea008ee7f959959fb104
#
_entry.id   16fd7ddb265cea008ee7f959959fb104
#
_cell.length_a   1.000
_cell.length_b   1.000
_cell.length_c   1.000
_cell.angle_alpha   90.00
_cell.angle_beta   90.00
_cell.angle_gamma   90.00
#
_symmetry.space_group_name_H-M   'P 1'
#
loop_
_entity.id
_entity.type
_entity.pdbx_description
1 polymer ?
#
loop_
_entity_poly.entity_id
_entity_poly.type
_entity_poly.pdbx_seq_one_letter_code
_entity_poly.pdbx_strand_id
1 'polypeptide(L)'
;RMDTALSWVKAYVPDLDVTPSEYTDAMTLTGTKVEGYKELDKNLEKIVVGEILSIEKHPDADKLIICQVDVGNEKIQIVTGAPNVSVGDKVPVVLDGGKVAGGHDGGPLPENGIKIKKGKLRGVESFGMMCSIDELGQDKNYFPDAPESGIYILPKDSKVGSDAIELLGLRDTVFEYEITSNRVDCYGVIGIAREAAATFKKKFVLPKVNETGNSENVADYLSVEVKDNELCKRYIARVVKNIKLAPSPAWMQERLRAVGIRPINNIVDITNYVMAEYGQPMHAFDYDLLEGHKIVVDRAGDGEEFETLDGVVRKLDKDILMINDAKKAV
;
A
#
# COMPACT_ATOMS: atom_id res chain seq x y z
N ARG A 1 -2.04 5.45 16.88
CA ARG A 1 -2.71 5.84 15.63
C ARG A 1 -3.03 4.60 14.82
N MET A 2 -4.23 4.52 14.29
CA MET A 2 -4.71 3.47 13.40
C MET A 2 -5.38 4.12 12.20
N ASP A 3 -5.03 3.66 10.99
CA ASP A 3 -5.63 4.17 9.75
C ASP A 3 -6.34 3.02 9.03
N THR A 4 -7.49 3.28 8.42
CA THR A 4 -8.19 2.30 7.56
C THR A 4 -8.75 2.95 6.31
N ALA A 5 -8.74 2.20 5.20
CA ALA A 5 -9.47 2.57 4.01
C ALA A 5 -10.95 2.19 4.13
N LEU A 6 -11.84 3.05 3.66
CA LEU A 6 -13.28 2.76 3.63
C LEU A 6 -13.59 1.50 2.81
N SER A 7 -12.93 1.33 1.68
CA SER A 7 -13.09 0.13 0.83
C SER A 7 -12.72 -1.16 1.58
N TRP A 8 -11.70 -1.12 2.44
CA TRP A 8 -11.32 -2.29 3.24
C TRP A 8 -12.35 -2.59 4.34
N VAL A 9 -12.87 -1.56 5.00
CA VAL A 9 -13.98 -1.72 5.96
C VAL A 9 -15.22 -2.31 5.25
N LYS A 10 -15.56 -1.82 4.06
CA LYS A 10 -16.68 -2.34 3.23
C LYS A 10 -16.50 -3.80 2.82
N ALA A 11 -15.30 -4.32 2.75
CA ALA A 11 -15.07 -5.74 2.48
C ALA A 11 -15.69 -6.64 3.56
N TYR A 12 -15.84 -6.14 4.79
CA TYR A 12 -16.48 -6.84 5.92
C TYR A 12 -17.89 -6.32 6.24
N VAL A 13 -18.21 -5.15 5.73
CA VAL A 13 -19.53 -4.51 5.90
C VAL A 13 -20.06 -4.08 4.52
N PRO A 14 -20.44 -5.05 3.66
CA PRO A 14 -20.71 -4.78 2.25
C PRO A 14 -21.86 -3.81 1.99
N ASP A 15 -22.82 -3.73 2.92
CA ASP A 15 -23.98 -2.83 2.82
C ASP A 15 -23.70 -1.44 3.43
N LEU A 16 -22.46 -1.12 3.75
CA LEU A 16 -22.09 0.18 4.29
C LEU A 16 -22.07 1.21 3.14
N ASP A 17 -23.04 2.11 3.16
CA ASP A 17 -23.16 3.23 2.21
C ASP A 17 -23.25 4.52 3.01
N VAL A 18 -22.12 5.23 3.10
CA VAL A 18 -21.96 6.43 3.94
C VAL A 18 -20.97 7.38 3.30
N THR A 19 -21.19 8.67 3.52
CA THR A 19 -20.18 9.68 3.20
C THR A 19 -19.06 9.67 4.25
N PRO A 20 -17.86 10.19 3.93
CA PRO A 20 -16.78 10.31 4.90
C PRO A 20 -17.16 11.07 6.17
N SER A 21 -17.95 12.14 6.06
CA SER A 21 -18.42 12.91 7.20
C SER A 21 -19.39 12.11 8.08
N GLU A 22 -20.39 11.45 7.48
CA GLU A 22 -21.34 10.59 8.21
C GLU A 22 -20.62 9.46 8.95
N TYR A 23 -19.63 8.84 8.30
CA TYR A 23 -18.81 7.81 8.93
C TYR A 23 -18.06 8.35 10.15
N THR A 24 -17.37 9.48 9.99
CA THR A 24 -16.58 10.13 11.04
C THR A 24 -17.43 10.47 12.25
N ASP A 25 -18.57 11.12 12.02
CA ASP A 25 -19.46 11.57 13.09
C ASP A 25 -20.08 10.38 13.85
N ALA A 26 -20.61 9.40 13.12
CA ALA A 26 -21.28 8.25 13.73
C ALA A 26 -20.30 7.35 14.49
N MET A 27 -19.11 7.05 13.96
CA MET A 27 -18.09 6.26 14.63
C MET A 27 -17.61 6.95 15.91
N THR A 28 -17.38 8.25 15.86
CA THR A 28 -16.96 9.04 17.03
C THR A 28 -18.05 9.04 18.11
N LEU A 29 -19.31 9.26 17.75
CA LEU A 29 -20.43 9.26 18.69
C LEU A 29 -20.68 7.91 19.35
N THR A 30 -20.33 6.81 18.68
CA THR A 30 -20.49 5.45 19.24
C THR A 30 -19.25 4.92 19.96
N GLY A 31 -18.20 5.74 20.10
CA GLY A 31 -17.04 5.46 20.95
C GLY A 31 -15.76 5.05 20.23
N THR A 32 -15.76 5.07 18.90
CA THR A 32 -14.52 4.87 18.10
C THR A 32 -14.14 6.20 17.45
N LYS A 33 -13.32 6.99 18.15
CA LYS A 33 -12.99 8.35 17.74
C LYS A 33 -12.22 8.38 16.43
N VAL A 34 -12.76 9.09 15.45
CA VAL A 34 -12.10 9.41 14.19
C VAL A 34 -11.53 10.83 14.31
N GLU A 35 -10.20 10.95 14.19
CA GLU A 35 -9.49 12.23 14.24
C GLU A 35 -9.64 13.04 12.94
N GLY A 36 -9.75 12.33 11.81
CA GLY A 36 -9.91 12.94 10.51
C GLY A 36 -9.96 11.91 9.40
N TYR A 37 -10.08 12.39 8.18
CA TYR A 37 -10.03 11.55 7.00
C TYR A 37 -9.35 12.25 5.83
N LYS A 38 -8.83 11.45 4.90
CA LYS A 38 -8.22 11.89 3.65
C LYS A 38 -8.89 11.17 2.48
N GLU A 39 -9.48 11.94 1.57
CA GLU A 39 -9.93 11.44 0.27
C GLU A 39 -8.71 11.36 -0.65
N LEU A 40 -8.38 10.14 -1.12
CA LEU A 40 -7.15 9.92 -1.90
C LEU A 40 -7.22 10.53 -3.30
N ASP A 41 -8.42 10.74 -3.81
CA ASP A 41 -8.67 11.35 -5.11
C ASP A 41 -8.95 12.88 -5.05
N LYS A 42 -8.71 13.50 -3.90
CA LYS A 42 -8.89 14.94 -3.76
C LYS A 42 -8.06 15.70 -4.80
N ASN A 43 -8.73 16.60 -5.53
CA ASN A 43 -8.11 17.39 -6.61
C ASN A 43 -7.59 16.58 -7.81
N LEU A 44 -8.10 15.38 -8.04
CA LEU A 44 -7.80 14.58 -9.22
C LEU A 44 -9.02 14.54 -10.14
N GLU A 45 -8.92 15.20 -11.30
CA GLU A 45 -10.03 15.32 -12.25
C GLU A 45 -9.57 15.02 -13.68
N LYS A 46 -10.39 14.28 -14.43
CA LYS A 46 -10.15 13.91 -15.84
C LYS A 46 -8.80 13.24 -16.08
N ILE A 47 -8.48 12.24 -15.29
CA ILE A 47 -7.24 11.47 -15.42
C ILE A 47 -7.59 10.06 -15.91
N VAL A 48 -7.14 9.74 -17.11
CA VAL A 48 -7.43 8.49 -17.80
C VAL A 48 -6.15 7.71 -18.11
N VAL A 49 -6.30 6.43 -18.42
CA VAL A 49 -5.22 5.61 -18.97
C VAL A 49 -4.97 5.98 -20.40
N GLY A 50 -3.75 6.45 -20.73
CA GLY A 50 -3.31 6.70 -22.09
C GLY A 50 -2.24 5.70 -22.53
N GLU A 51 -2.16 5.41 -23.82
CA GLU A 51 -1.09 4.60 -24.43
C GLU A 51 -0.25 5.49 -25.36
N ILE A 52 1.06 5.45 -25.19
CA ILE A 52 1.99 6.20 -26.03
C ILE A 52 2.15 5.46 -27.37
N LEU A 53 1.71 6.10 -28.45
CA LEU A 53 1.73 5.53 -29.80
C LEU A 53 3.01 5.88 -30.57
N SER A 54 3.54 7.08 -30.36
CA SER A 54 4.80 7.54 -30.99
C SER A 54 5.51 8.57 -30.13
N ILE A 55 6.83 8.64 -30.29
CA ILE A 55 7.69 9.62 -29.63
C ILE A 55 8.61 10.25 -30.65
N GLU A 56 8.63 11.58 -30.71
CA GLU A 56 9.51 12.37 -31.55
C GLU A 56 10.29 13.40 -30.73
N LYS A 57 11.48 13.77 -31.20
CA LYS A 57 12.26 14.85 -30.57
C LYS A 57 11.58 16.19 -30.80
N HIS A 58 11.63 17.05 -29.78
CA HIS A 58 11.21 18.44 -29.92
C HIS A 58 12.19 19.21 -30.83
N PRO A 59 11.71 20.02 -31.82
CA PRO A 59 12.59 20.71 -32.77
C PRO A 59 13.50 21.75 -32.10
N ASP A 60 13.04 22.40 -31.03
CA ASP A 60 13.70 23.54 -30.41
C ASP A 60 14.05 23.33 -28.92
N ALA A 61 14.02 22.09 -28.43
CA ALA A 61 14.31 21.79 -27.03
C ALA A 61 14.85 20.38 -26.81
N ASP A 62 16.14 20.26 -26.52
CA ASP A 62 16.84 18.99 -26.39
C ASP A 62 16.29 18.05 -25.27
N LYS A 63 15.65 18.63 -24.26
CA LYS A 63 15.10 17.88 -23.11
C LYS A 63 13.62 17.56 -23.24
N LEU A 64 12.97 17.97 -24.32
CA LEU A 64 11.55 17.71 -24.54
C LEU A 64 11.34 16.69 -25.66
N ILE A 65 10.30 15.90 -25.51
CA ILE A 65 9.80 14.96 -26.50
C ILE A 65 8.32 15.22 -26.77
N ILE A 66 7.89 14.89 -27.99
CA ILE A 66 6.50 15.01 -28.45
C ILE A 66 5.94 13.60 -28.54
N CYS A 67 4.88 13.33 -27.80
CA CYS A 67 4.20 12.04 -27.79
C CYS A 67 2.82 12.14 -28.41
N GLN A 68 2.46 11.17 -29.26
CA GLN A 68 1.06 10.94 -29.64
C GLN A 68 0.50 9.88 -28.70
N VAL A 69 -0.60 10.19 -28.02
CA VAL A 69 -1.16 9.37 -26.95
C VAL A 69 -2.61 9.05 -27.23
N ASP A 70 -2.94 7.76 -27.25
CA ASP A 70 -4.31 7.28 -27.33
C ASP A 70 -4.94 7.35 -25.93
N VAL A 71 -6.02 8.13 -25.80
CA VAL A 71 -6.76 8.28 -24.52
C VAL A 71 -8.16 7.63 -24.59
N GLY A 72 -8.36 6.75 -25.54
CA GLY A 72 -9.55 5.90 -25.68
C GLY A 72 -10.52 6.40 -26.73
N ASN A 73 -11.04 7.60 -26.61
CA ASN A 73 -11.98 8.21 -27.58
C ASN A 73 -11.29 9.08 -28.64
N GLU A 74 -10.05 9.46 -28.40
CA GLU A 74 -9.25 10.28 -29.30
C GLU A 74 -7.74 10.05 -29.08
N LYS A 75 -6.95 10.57 -30.01
CA LYS A 75 -5.49 10.64 -29.90
C LYS A 75 -5.10 12.10 -29.72
N ILE A 76 -4.29 12.35 -28.69
CA ILE A 76 -3.85 13.71 -28.36
C ILE A 76 -2.32 13.80 -28.37
N GLN A 77 -1.82 15.00 -28.64
CA GLN A 77 -0.40 15.30 -28.55
C GLN A 77 -0.05 15.82 -27.18
N ILE A 78 0.99 15.24 -26.57
CA ILE A 78 1.52 15.67 -25.28
C ILE A 78 3.02 15.90 -25.41
N VAL A 79 3.48 17.04 -24.96
CA VAL A 79 4.91 17.38 -24.86
C VAL A 79 5.35 17.16 -23.43
N THR A 80 6.44 16.44 -23.22
CA THR A 80 6.98 16.14 -21.89
C THR A 80 8.49 16.17 -21.88
N GLY A 81 9.06 16.45 -20.70
CA GLY A 81 10.50 16.31 -20.40
C GLY A 81 10.84 15.00 -19.69
N ALA A 82 9.90 14.09 -19.50
CA ALA A 82 10.12 12.85 -18.80
C ALA A 82 11.08 11.90 -19.59
N PRO A 83 12.13 11.38 -18.95
CA PRO A 83 13.14 10.57 -19.65
C PRO A 83 12.78 9.09 -19.74
N ASN A 84 11.76 8.63 -19.05
CA ASN A 84 11.49 7.21 -18.76
C ASN A 84 10.35 6.58 -19.54
N VAL A 85 9.82 7.27 -20.56
CA VAL A 85 8.68 6.79 -21.35
C VAL A 85 9.13 6.16 -22.66
N SER A 86 8.40 5.16 -23.10
CA SER A 86 8.62 4.43 -24.35
C SER A 86 7.32 4.23 -25.12
N VAL A 87 7.42 4.01 -26.44
CA VAL A 87 6.27 3.65 -27.26
C VAL A 87 5.64 2.35 -26.74
N GLY A 88 4.31 2.35 -26.59
CA GLY A 88 3.55 1.23 -26.04
C GLY A 88 3.34 1.29 -24.53
N ASP A 89 3.98 2.21 -23.82
CA ASP A 89 3.75 2.41 -22.40
C ASP A 89 2.33 2.93 -22.15
N LYS A 90 1.71 2.45 -21.08
CA LYS A 90 0.45 2.97 -20.55
C LYS A 90 0.73 3.84 -19.33
N VAL A 91 0.13 5.02 -19.31
CA VAL A 91 0.44 6.08 -18.34
C VAL A 91 -0.84 6.80 -17.90
N PRO A 92 -0.86 7.39 -16.69
CA PRO A 92 -1.93 8.28 -16.29
C PRO A 92 -1.82 9.58 -17.09
N VAL A 93 -2.92 10.01 -17.70
CA VAL A 93 -3.01 11.23 -18.50
C VAL A 93 -4.10 12.12 -17.95
N VAL A 94 -3.74 13.32 -17.52
CA VAL A 94 -4.72 14.38 -17.23
C VAL A 94 -5.06 15.11 -18.53
N LEU A 95 -6.35 15.13 -18.84
CA LEU A 95 -6.88 15.79 -20.03
C LEU A 95 -7.02 17.31 -19.84
N ASP A 96 -7.18 18.04 -20.95
CA ASP A 96 -7.45 19.47 -20.91
C ASP A 96 -8.66 19.80 -20.02
N GLY A 97 -8.47 20.75 -19.11
CA GLY A 97 -9.46 21.15 -18.12
C GLY A 97 -9.50 20.25 -16.88
N GLY A 98 -8.69 19.21 -16.83
CA GLY A 98 -8.53 18.36 -15.66
C GLY A 98 -7.67 19.00 -14.57
N LYS A 99 -7.43 18.23 -13.50
CA LYS A 99 -6.69 18.69 -12.34
C LYS A 99 -5.81 17.58 -11.77
N VAL A 100 -4.61 17.95 -11.33
CA VAL A 100 -3.70 17.11 -10.54
C VAL A 100 -3.53 17.71 -9.14
N ALA A 101 -3.17 16.85 -8.17
CA ALA A 101 -3.09 17.24 -6.76
C ALA A 101 -1.85 18.06 -6.45
N GLY A 102 -0.73 17.83 -7.11
CA GLY A 102 0.55 18.49 -6.83
C GLY A 102 1.47 18.60 -8.02
N GLY A 103 2.66 19.16 -7.78
CA GLY A 103 3.72 19.31 -8.77
C GLY A 103 4.59 18.04 -8.89
N HIS A 104 5.38 17.97 -9.93
CA HIS A 104 6.27 16.85 -10.24
C HIS A 104 7.47 16.72 -9.30
N ASP A 105 7.74 17.73 -8.51
CA ASP A 105 8.84 17.82 -7.54
C ASP A 105 8.51 17.27 -6.15
N GLY A 106 7.26 16.82 -5.94
CA GLY A 106 6.82 16.25 -4.67
C GLY A 106 6.78 17.25 -3.51
N GLY A 107 6.65 18.52 -3.80
CA GLY A 107 6.49 19.57 -2.79
C GLY A 107 5.13 19.55 -2.08
N PRO A 108 4.84 20.53 -1.20
CA PRO A 108 3.56 20.65 -0.53
C PRO A 108 2.41 20.70 -1.52
N LEU A 109 1.33 19.95 -1.25
CA LEU A 109 0.17 19.92 -2.12
C LEU A 109 -0.64 21.23 -2.02
N PRO A 110 -0.92 21.93 -3.14
CA PRO A 110 -1.80 23.07 -3.14
C PRO A 110 -3.21 22.70 -2.67
N GLU A 111 -3.86 23.56 -1.92
CA GLU A 111 -5.20 23.28 -1.37
C GLU A 111 -6.23 22.89 -2.43
N ASN A 112 -6.19 23.57 -3.60
CA ASN A 112 -7.12 23.35 -4.70
C ASN A 112 -6.52 22.59 -5.88
N GLY A 113 -5.36 21.96 -5.70
CA GLY A 113 -4.65 21.29 -6.78
C GLY A 113 -4.13 22.22 -7.86
N ILE A 114 -3.74 21.64 -8.99
CA ILE A 114 -3.21 22.36 -10.16
C ILE A 114 -4.08 22.03 -11.37
N LYS A 115 -4.73 23.05 -11.94
CA LYS A 115 -5.54 22.87 -13.14
C LYS A 115 -4.66 22.77 -14.38
N ILE A 116 -4.89 21.74 -15.17
CA ILE A 116 -4.17 21.49 -16.41
C ILE A 116 -5.00 21.97 -17.59
N LYS A 117 -4.37 22.76 -18.46
CA LYS A 117 -4.98 23.29 -19.68
C LYS A 117 -4.06 22.99 -20.86
N LYS A 118 -4.69 22.83 -22.05
CA LYS A 118 -3.92 22.79 -23.28
C LYS A 118 -3.06 24.06 -23.41
N GLY A 119 -1.87 23.91 -23.93
CA GLY A 119 -0.93 24.99 -24.04
C GLY A 119 0.19 24.69 -25.03
N LYS A 120 1.21 25.52 -25.02
CA LYS A 120 2.40 25.34 -25.86
C LYS A 120 3.64 25.26 -24.99
N LEU A 121 4.45 24.24 -25.22
CA LEU A 121 5.79 24.09 -24.64
C LEU A 121 6.82 24.35 -25.73
N ARG A 122 7.56 25.45 -25.59
CA ARG A 122 8.53 25.89 -26.60
C ARG A 122 7.95 25.91 -28.01
N GLY A 123 6.71 26.41 -28.15
CA GLY A 123 6.03 26.56 -29.44
C GLY A 123 5.23 25.36 -29.95
N VAL A 124 5.39 24.18 -29.36
CA VAL A 124 4.67 22.95 -29.70
C VAL A 124 3.46 22.74 -28.79
N GLU A 125 2.31 22.47 -29.40
CA GLU A 125 1.05 22.28 -28.68
C GLU A 125 1.04 20.98 -27.85
N SER A 126 0.52 21.08 -26.62
CA SER A 126 0.29 19.96 -25.71
C SER A 126 -1.15 20.03 -25.20
N PHE A 127 -1.89 18.94 -25.37
CA PHE A 127 -3.34 18.88 -25.08
C PHE A 127 -3.67 18.16 -23.79
N GLY A 128 -2.66 17.90 -22.95
CA GLY A 128 -2.77 17.24 -21.68
C GLY A 128 -1.39 17.06 -21.05
N MET A 129 -1.34 16.26 -19.99
CA MET A 129 -0.09 15.98 -19.29
C MET A 129 -0.08 14.53 -18.80
N MET A 130 1.05 13.84 -18.99
CA MET A 130 1.31 12.55 -18.34
C MET A 130 1.74 12.78 -16.89
N CYS A 131 1.30 11.94 -15.96
CA CYS A 131 1.45 12.17 -14.54
C CYS A 131 2.48 11.24 -13.89
N SER A 132 3.25 11.79 -12.95
CA SER A 132 4.01 11.07 -11.93
C SER A 132 3.13 10.74 -10.72
N ILE A 133 3.63 9.91 -9.81
CA ILE A 133 2.96 9.62 -8.53
C ILE A 133 2.84 10.90 -7.66
N ASP A 134 3.86 11.76 -7.67
CA ASP A 134 3.85 13.01 -6.92
C ASP A 134 2.73 13.96 -7.39
N GLU A 135 2.51 14.05 -8.71
CA GLU A 135 1.42 14.85 -9.30
C GLU A 135 0.04 14.30 -8.93
N LEU A 136 -0.08 13.01 -8.70
CA LEU A 136 -1.30 12.38 -8.17
C LEU A 136 -1.47 12.55 -6.66
N GLY A 137 -0.60 13.31 -6.00
CA GLY A 137 -0.69 13.61 -4.57
C GLY A 137 -0.31 12.44 -3.66
N GLN A 138 0.40 11.45 -4.18
CA GLN A 138 0.84 10.28 -3.46
C GLN A 138 2.36 10.33 -3.20
N ASP A 139 2.79 9.63 -2.16
CA ASP A 139 4.21 9.46 -1.88
C ASP A 139 4.76 8.26 -2.68
N LYS A 140 5.68 8.53 -3.60
CA LYS A 140 6.32 7.51 -4.46
C LYS A 140 7.00 6.39 -3.66
N ASN A 141 7.41 6.65 -2.41
CA ASN A 141 8.02 5.63 -1.57
C ASN A 141 7.07 4.45 -1.26
N TYR A 142 5.77 4.66 -1.39
CA TYR A 142 4.75 3.62 -1.23
C TYR A 142 4.37 2.89 -2.52
N PHE A 143 5.02 3.24 -3.63
CA PHE A 143 4.82 2.62 -4.94
C PHE A 143 6.14 1.97 -5.39
N PRO A 144 6.32 0.66 -5.20
CA PRO A 144 7.60 -0.02 -5.48
C PRO A 144 8.08 0.13 -6.93
N ASP A 145 7.13 0.28 -7.88
CA ASP A 145 7.39 0.41 -9.30
C ASP A 145 7.53 1.88 -9.77
N ALA A 146 7.38 2.84 -8.85
CA ALA A 146 7.52 4.24 -9.21
C ALA A 146 8.98 4.58 -9.50
N PRO A 147 9.28 5.30 -10.61
CA PRO A 147 10.61 5.77 -10.89
C PRO A 147 11.02 6.84 -9.86
N GLU A 148 12.31 7.05 -9.67
CA GLU A 148 12.83 8.12 -8.81
C GLU A 148 12.39 9.50 -9.33
N SER A 149 12.36 9.65 -10.65
CA SER A 149 11.78 10.81 -11.33
C SER A 149 11.15 10.37 -12.65
N GLY A 150 10.06 11.03 -13.04
CA GLY A 150 9.38 10.79 -14.32
C GLY A 150 7.95 10.29 -14.15
N ILE A 151 7.39 9.80 -15.25
CA ILE A 151 6.01 9.37 -15.37
C ILE A 151 5.83 7.98 -14.75
N TYR A 152 4.69 7.77 -14.08
CA TYR A 152 4.33 6.45 -13.58
C TYR A 152 3.86 5.55 -14.73
N ILE A 153 4.52 4.40 -14.90
CA ILE A 153 4.16 3.44 -15.94
C ILE A 153 3.17 2.44 -15.37
N LEU A 154 1.96 2.40 -15.96
CA LEU A 154 0.89 1.50 -15.57
C LEU A 154 1.12 0.07 -16.10
N PRO A 155 0.45 -0.96 -15.53
CA PRO A 155 0.47 -2.31 -16.06
C PRO A 155 0.06 -2.34 -17.55
N LYS A 156 0.72 -3.20 -18.34
CA LYS A 156 0.52 -3.29 -19.80
C LYS A 156 -0.90 -3.66 -20.21
N ASP A 157 -1.61 -4.38 -19.37
CA ASP A 157 -3.00 -4.82 -19.58
C ASP A 157 -4.04 -3.77 -19.15
N SER A 158 -3.61 -2.60 -18.70
CA SER A 158 -4.51 -1.50 -18.34
C SER A 158 -5.34 -1.07 -19.54
N LYS A 159 -6.65 -0.88 -19.34
CA LYS A 159 -7.57 -0.50 -20.39
C LYS A 159 -7.43 0.98 -20.75
N VAL A 160 -7.03 1.28 -21.98
CA VAL A 160 -6.92 2.64 -22.50
C VAL A 160 -8.26 3.37 -22.42
N GLY A 161 -8.24 4.62 -21.96
CA GLY A 161 -9.42 5.47 -21.78
C GLY A 161 -10.19 5.22 -20.47
N SER A 162 -9.82 4.20 -19.67
CA SER A 162 -10.44 3.99 -18.38
C SER A 162 -9.94 4.97 -17.31
N ASP A 163 -10.63 5.04 -16.18
CA ASP A 163 -10.26 5.89 -15.04
C ASP A 163 -8.95 5.40 -14.42
N ALA A 164 -7.88 6.17 -14.59
CA ALA A 164 -6.58 5.85 -14.04
C ALA A 164 -6.55 5.95 -12.51
N ILE A 165 -7.39 6.78 -11.91
CA ILE A 165 -7.46 6.98 -10.45
C ILE A 165 -8.12 5.78 -9.79
N GLU A 166 -9.16 5.23 -10.39
CA GLU A 166 -9.76 3.97 -9.95
C GLU A 166 -8.78 2.80 -10.11
N LEU A 167 -8.09 2.71 -11.26
CA LEU A 167 -7.09 1.68 -11.52
C LEU A 167 -5.97 1.65 -10.46
N LEU A 168 -5.57 2.83 -9.96
CA LEU A 168 -4.54 2.97 -8.93
C LEU A 168 -5.06 2.77 -7.50
N GLY A 169 -6.35 2.48 -7.33
CA GLY A 169 -6.97 2.33 -6.01
C GLY A 169 -7.12 3.64 -5.23
N LEU A 170 -7.13 4.78 -5.92
CA LEU A 170 -7.21 6.10 -5.30
C LEU A 170 -8.65 6.63 -5.15
N ARG A 171 -9.67 5.96 -5.67
CA ARG A 171 -11.08 6.25 -5.40
C ARG A 171 -11.49 5.72 -4.04
N ASP A 172 -10.85 6.21 -2.99
CA ASP A 172 -11.04 5.73 -1.63
C ASP A 172 -10.81 6.85 -0.60
N THR A 173 -11.27 6.59 0.62
CA THR A 173 -11.06 7.48 1.77
C THR A 173 -10.36 6.72 2.88
N VAL A 174 -9.32 7.32 3.44
CA VAL A 174 -8.59 6.78 4.60
C VAL A 174 -9.00 7.56 5.83
N PHE A 175 -9.45 6.84 6.86
CA PHE A 175 -9.80 7.38 8.18
C PHE A 175 -8.67 7.16 9.16
N GLU A 176 -8.40 8.17 9.98
CA GLU A 176 -7.45 8.13 11.08
C GLU A 176 -8.19 8.03 12.40
N TYR A 177 -7.84 7.04 13.25
CA TYR A 177 -8.48 6.80 14.52
C TYR A 177 -7.54 7.04 15.69
N GLU A 178 -8.11 7.60 16.76
CA GLU A 178 -7.51 7.56 18.09
C GLU A 178 -8.07 6.36 18.86
N ILE A 179 -7.29 5.28 18.90
CA ILE A 179 -7.68 4.07 19.62
C ILE A 179 -7.10 4.11 21.03
N THR A 180 -7.99 4.04 22.02
CA THR A 180 -7.61 4.01 23.42
C THR A 180 -7.06 2.63 23.83
N SER A 181 -6.23 2.60 24.86
CA SER A 181 -5.51 1.39 25.28
C SER A 181 -6.41 0.22 25.73
N ASN A 182 -7.65 0.48 26.08
CA ASN A 182 -8.66 -0.53 26.42
C ASN A 182 -9.38 -1.13 25.21
N ARG A 183 -9.12 -0.64 24.00
CA ARG A 183 -9.76 -1.08 22.75
C ARG A 183 -8.73 -1.74 21.80
N VAL A 184 -8.01 -2.72 22.33
CA VAL A 184 -7.01 -3.50 21.56
C VAL A 184 -7.63 -4.26 20.39
N ASP A 185 -8.91 -4.56 20.43
CA ASP A 185 -9.68 -5.15 19.34
C ASP A 185 -9.72 -4.27 18.08
N CYS A 186 -9.57 -2.96 18.23
CA CYS A 186 -9.57 -1.98 17.15
C CYS A 186 -8.17 -1.69 16.55
N TYR A 187 -7.12 -2.41 16.97
CA TYR A 187 -5.81 -2.35 16.33
C TYR A 187 -5.69 -3.27 15.11
N GLY A 188 -6.80 -3.75 14.59
CA GLY A 188 -6.89 -4.43 13.30
C GLY A 188 -8.13 -3.97 12.54
N VAL A 189 -8.07 -4.01 11.21
CA VAL A 189 -9.18 -3.54 10.35
C VAL A 189 -10.47 -4.31 10.61
N ILE A 190 -10.39 -5.60 10.92
CA ILE A 190 -11.56 -6.43 11.29
C ILE A 190 -12.26 -5.89 12.52
N GLY A 191 -11.54 -5.45 13.55
CA GLY A 191 -12.13 -4.86 14.76
C GLY A 191 -12.83 -3.54 14.45
N ILE A 192 -12.19 -2.66 13.68
CA ILE A 192 -12.82 -1.41 13.20
C ILE A 192 -14.07 -1.70 12.37
N ALA A 193 -14.01 -2.66 11.46
CA ALA A 193 -15.18 -3.04 10.65
C ALA A 193 -16.33 -3.58 11.49
N ARG A 194 -16.04 -4.32 12.56
CA ARG A 194 -17.05 -4.80 13.50
C ARG A 194 -17.73 -3.64 14.25
N GLU A 195 -16.97 -2.65 14.67
CA GLU A 195 -17.50 -1.42 15.26
C GLU A 195 -18.35 -0.62 14.24
N ALA A 196 -17.88 -0.49 13.00
CA ALA A 196 -18.65 0.15 11.94
C ALA A 196 -19.99 -0.57 11.69
N ALA A 197 -19.96 -1.90 11.61
CA ALA A 197 -21.18 -2.71 11.45
C ALA A 197 -22.19 -2.45 12.58
N ALA A 198 -21.72 -2.39 13.82
CA ALA A 198 -22.56 -2.09 14.98
C ALA A 198 -23.10 -0.64 14.93
N THR A 199 -22.24 0.33 14.66
CA THR A 199 -22.59 1.75 14.56
C THR A 199 -23.68 2.01 13.53
N PHE A 200 -23.53 1.44 12.34
CA PHE A 200 -24.45 1.64 11.21
C PHE A 200 -25.55 0.57 11.12
N LYS A 201 -25.61 -0.34 12.09
CA LYS A 201 -26.60 -1.45 12.14
C LYS A 201 -26.62 -2.27 10.84
N LYS A 202 -25.43 -2.56 10.33
CA LYS A 202 -25.21 -3.36 9.11
C LYS A 202 -24.66 -4.74 9.47
N LYS A 203 -24.81 -5.68 8.54
CA LYS A 203 -24.26 -7.03 8.71
C LYS A 203 -22.72 -6.98 8.62
N PHE A 204 -22.07 -7.64 9.58
CA PHE A 204 -20.65 -7.92 9.55
C PHE A 204 -20.40 -9.31 8.95
N VAL A 205 -19.47 -9.40 7.98
CA VAL A 205 -19.14 -10.64 7.29
C VAL A 205 -17.63 -10.88 7.38
N LEU A 206 -17.23 -11.96 8.03
CA LEU A 206 -15.83 -12.38 8.06
C LEU A 206 -15.38 -12.89 6.70
N PRO A 207 -14.11 -12.69 6.33
CA PRO A 207 -13.57 -13.28 5.12
C PRO A 207 -13.60 -14.80 5.22
N LYS A 208 -13.87 -15.46 4.09
CA LYS A 208 -13.79 -16.91 4.02
C LYS A 208 -12.32 -17.33 4.07
N VAL A 209 -11.96 -18.10 5.08
CA VAL A 209 -10.63 -18.66 5.22
C VAL A 209 -10.60 -20.02 4.52
N ASN A 210 -9.67 -20.18 3.59
CA ASN A 210 -9.39 -21.46 2.97
C ASN A 210 -8.10 -22.00 3.59
N GLU A 211 -8.24 -23.00 4.46
CA GLU A 211 -7.07 -23.73 4.97
C GLU A 211 -6.65 -24.75 3.93
N THR A 212 -5.47 -24.55 3.38
CA THR A 212 -4.85 -25.53 2.48
C THR A 212 -3.59 -26.06 3.12
N GLY A 213 -3.53 -27.33 3.34
CA GLY A 213 -2.33 -28.06 3.75
C GLY A 213 -2.14 -29.27 2.81
N ASN A 214 -1.00 -29.90 2.91
CA ASN A 214 -0.75 -31.17 2.26
C ASN A 214 -0.68 -32.29 3.33
N SER A 215 -0.34 -33.51 2.92
CA SER A 215 -0.23 -34.67 3.81
C SER A 215 1.06 -34.73 4.62
N GLU A 216 1.99 -33.78 4.43
CA GLU A 216 3.27 -33.75 5.14
C GLU A 216 3.08 -33.23 6.57
N ASN A 217 3.86 -33.78 7.49
CA ASN A 217 3.84 -33.35 8.89
C ASN A 217 4.87 -32.23 9.11
N VAL A 218 4.42 -31.07 9.60
CA VAL A 218 5.32 -29.94 9.91
C VAL A 218 6.42 -30.30 10.92
N ALA A 219 6.17 -31.25 11.81
CA ALA A 219 7.15 -31.71 12.79
C ALA A 219 8.38 -32.39 12.17
N ASP A 220 8.27 -32.86 10.92
CA ASP A 220 9.40 -33.44 10.19
C ASP A 220 10.35 -32.35 9.65
N TYR A 221 9.92 -31.09 9.65
CA TYR A 221 10.64 -29.93 9.12
C TYR A 221 11.11 -28.98 10.21
N LEU A 222 10.25 -28.66 11.17
CA LEU A 222 10.46 -27.57 12.11
C LEU A 222 10.00 -27.95 13.50
N SER A 223 10.78 -27.58 14.51
CA SER A 223 10.36 -27.61 15.91
C SER A 223 10.28 -26.22 16.50
N VAL A 224 9.37 -26.04 17.47
CA VAL A 224 9.21 -24.80 18.21
C VAL A 224 9.32 -25.08 19.70
N GLU A 225 10.14 -24.31 20.38
CA GLU A 225 10.29 -24.34 21.82
C GLU A 225 10.04 -22.96 22.41
N VAL A 226 9.12 -22.84 23.35
CA VAL A 226 8.90 -21.64 24.15
C VAL A 226 9.48 -21.88 25.53
N LYS A 227 10.61 -21.24 25.84
CA LYS A 227 11.28 -21.34 27.14
C LYS A 227 10.68 -20.39 28.17
N ASP A 228 10.32 -19.17 27.74
CA ASP A 228 9.66 -18.19 28.60
C ASP A 228 8.15 -18.21 28.38
N ASN A 229 7.45 -18.99 29.22
CA ASN A 229 5.98 -19.09 29.18
C ASN A 229 5.26 -17.93 29.91
N GLU A 230 5.99 -17.03 30.53
CA GLU A 230 5.42 -15.84 31.15
C GLU A 230 5.16 -14.75 30.08
N LEU A 231 6.19 -14.44 29.29
CA LEU A 231 6.13 -13.44 28.25
C LEU A 231 5.50 -13.96 26.95
N CYS A 232 5.72 -15.23 26.61
CA CYS A 232 5.15 -15.85 25.41
C CYS A 232 4.28 -17.06 25.79
N LYS A 233 2.97 -16.88 25.77
CA LYS A 233 2.03 -17.97 26.10
C LYS A 233 1.88 -19.00 24.99
N ARG A 234 2.11 -18.59 23.73
CA ARG A 234 1.93 -19.44 22.55
C ARG A 234 2.71 -18.89 21.38
N TYR A 235 3.43 -19.74 20.68
CA TYR A 235 4.07 -19.46 19.41
C TYR A 235 3.67 -20.51 18.38
N ILE A 236 3.25 -20.06 17.19
CA ILE A 236 2.81 -20.96 16.11
C ILE A 236 3.73 -20.73 14.92
N ALA A 237 4.23 -21.83 14.35
CA ALA A 237 5.00 -21.78 13.12
C ALA A 237 4.34 -22.65 12.05
N ARG A 238 4.48 -22.25 10.81
CA ARG A 238 4.03 -22.98 9.61
C ARG A 238 5.14 -22.97 8.58
N VAL A 239 5.34 -24.07 7.89
CA VAL A 239 6.30 -24.18 6.79
C VAL A 239 5.53 -24.03 5.47
N VAL A 240 6.02 -23.17 4.61
CA VAL A 240 5.49 -22.97 3.25
C VAL A 240 6.60 -23.28 2.26
N LYS A 241 6.31 -24.13 1.27
CA LYS A 241 7.28 -24.62 0.29
C LYS A 241 7.04 -24.00 -1.07
N ASN A 242 8.07 -24.05 -1.93
CA ASN A 242 8.01 -23.60 -3.33
C ASN A 242 7.64 -22.11 -3.45
N ILE A 243 8.20 -21.30 -2.55
CA ILE A 243 8.00 -19.85 -2.57
C ILE A 243 8.65 -19.24 -3.82
N LYS A 244 7.91 -18.36 -4.47
CA LYS A 244 8.43 -17.49 -5.52
C LYS A 244 8.22 -16.04 -5.10
N LEU A 245 9.30 -15.33 -4.85
CA LEU A 245 9.23 -13.91 -4.55
C LEU A 245 8.73 -13.13 -5.78
N ALA A 246 7.75 -12.31 -5.56
CA ALA A 246 7.14 -11.46 -6.57
C ALA A 246 6.48 -10.24 -5.92
N PRO A 247 6.14 -9.18 -6.68
CA PRO A 247 5.27 -8.12 -6.19
C PRO A 247 3.93 -8.68 -5.73
N SER A 248 3.37 -8.09 -4.69
CA SER A 248 2.03 -8.42 -4.22
C SER A 248 0.96 -7.99 -5.24
N PRO A 249 -0.22 -8.63 -5.24
CA PRO A 249 -1.33 -8.17 -6.06
C PRO A 249 -1.70 -6.71 -5.78
N ALA A 250 -2.18 -6.00 -6.78
CA ALA A 250 -2.53 -4.58 -6.68
C ALA A 250 -3.45 -4.27 -5.49
N TRP A 251 -4.52 -5.07 -5.29
CA TRP A 251 -5.46 -4.88 -4.19
C TRP A 251 -4.81 -4.96 -2.79
N MET A 252 -3.80 -5.81 -2.62
CA MET A 252 -3.05 -5.93 -1.35
C MET A 252 -2.15 -4.71 -1.14
N GLN A 253 -1.45 -4.27 -2.18
CA GLN A 253 -0.62 -3.08 -2.13
C GLN A 253 -1.45 -1.83 -1.81
N GLU A 254 -2.62 -1.66 -2.42
CA GLU A 254 -3.55 -0.56 -2.17
C GLU A 254 -3.97 -0.51 -0.69
N ARG A 255 -4.37 -1.65 -0.12
CA ARG A 255 -4.76 -1.77 1.29
C ARG A 255 -3.61 -1.46 2.24
N LEU A 256 -2.41 -1.97 1.96
CA LEU A 256 -1.23 -1.68 2.77
C LEU A 256 -0.86 -0.19 2.73
N ARG A 257 -0.86 0.43 1.55
CA ARG A 257 -0.64 1.89 1.43
C ARG A 257 -1.63 2.69 2.25
N ALA A 258 -2.90 2.31 2.22
CA ALA A 258 -3.95 3.00 2.94
C ALA A 258 -3.76 2.99 4.46
N VAL A 259 -3.15 1.95 5.02
CA VAL A 259 -2.81 1.86 6.46
C VAL A 259 -1.39 2.34 6.77
N GLY A 260 -0.72 2.98 5.80
CA GLY A 260 0.62 3.54 5.99
C GLY A 260 1.75 2.53 5.97
N ILE A 261 1.55 1.35 5.36
CA ILE A 261 2.57 0.32 5.22
C ILE A 261 3.08 0.31 3.77
N ARG A 262 4.39 0.43 3.60
CA ARG A 262 5.04 0.36 2.29
C ARG A 262 5.04 -1.08 1.77
N PRO A 263 4.47 -1.37 0.58
CA PRO A 263 4.62 -2.67 -0.07
C PRO A 263 6.08 -2.95 -0.45
N ILE A 264 6.51 -4.19 -0.30
CA ILE A 264 7.89 -4.63 -0.60
C ILE A 264 7.87 -5.83 -1.55
N ASN A 265 7.38 -6.98 -1.08
CA ASN A 265 7.19 -8.20 -1.85
C ASN A 265 6.08 -9.04 -1.22
N ASN A 266 5.62 -10.06 -1.92
CA ASN A 266 4.48 -10.87 -1.49
C ASN A 266 4.63 -11.49 -0.09
N ILE A 267 5.82 -11.92 0.31
CA ILE A 267 6.03 -12.56 1.63
C ILE A 267 5.95 -11.53 2.76
N VAL A 268 6.69 -10.43 2.64
CA VAL A 268 6.67 -9.35 3.64
C VAL A 268 5.29 -8.72 3.70
N ASP A 269 4.66 -8.50 2.56
CA ASP A 269 3.35 -7.86 2.46
C ASP A 269 2.25 -8.73 3.07
N ILE A 270 2.29 -10.06 2.90
CA ILE A 270 1.33 -10.98 3.55
C ILE A 270 1.44 -10.87 5.07
N THR A 271 2.65 -10.86 5.64
CA THR A 271 2.81 -10.74 7.09
C THR A 271 2.29 -9.40 7.61
N ASN A 272 2.58 -8.31 6.91
CA ASN A 272 2.06 -6.98 7.24
C ASN A 272 0.55 -6.87 7.04
N TYR A 273 0.01 -7.50 5.99
CA TYR A 273 -1.42 -7.51 5.71
C TYR A 273 -2.20 -8.22 6.83
N VAL A 274 -1.76 -9.40 7.25
CA VAL A 274 -2.38 -10.15 8.35
C VAL A 274 -2.30 -9.36 9.66
N MET A 275 -1.17 -8.74 9.94
CA MET A 275 -1.02 -7.85 11.10
C MET A 275 -2.01 -6.68 11.05
N ALA A 276 -2.13 -6.01 9.92
CA ALA A 276 -3.07 -4.89 9.76
C ALA A 276 -4.54 -5.36 9.83
N GLU A 277 -4.85 -6.52 9.27
CA GLU A 277 -6.23 -7.07 9.23
C GLU A 277 -6.70 -7.57 10.60
N TYR A 278 -5.87 -8.40 11.26
CA TYR A 278 -6.23 -9.11 12.51
C TYR A 278 -5.57 -8.54 13.77
N GLY A 279 -4.59 -7.66 13.63
CA GLY A 279 -3.79 -7.20 14.76
C GLY A 279 -2.75 -8.22 15.25
N GLN A 280 -2.46 -9.26 14.46
CA GLN A 280 -1.52 -10.32 14.82
C GLN A 280 -0.20 -10.15 14.05
N PRO A 281 0.89 -9.74 14.74
CA PRO A 281 2.23 -9.69 14.14
C PRO A 281 2.69 -11.08 13.68
N MET A 282 3.41 -11.11 12.57
CA MET A 282 4.00 -12.31 12.00
C MET A 282 5.43 -12.06 11.56
N HIS A 283 6.26 -13.10 11.59
CA HIS A 283 7.60 -13.12 11.01
C HIS A 283 7.68 -14.18 9.92
N ALA A 284 8.44 -13.89 8.87
CA ALA A 284 8.79 -14.85 7.83
C ALA A 284 10.31 -15.07 7.87
N PHE A 285 10.73 -16.31 7.97
CA PHE A 285 12.13 -16.70 7.98
C PHE A 285 12.44 -17.58 6.79
N ASP A 286 13.62 -17.38 6.20
CA ASP A 286 14.16 -18.33 5.24
C ASP A 286 14.55 -19.61 5.99
N TYR A 287 13.86 -20.70 5.66
CA TYR A 287 14.02 -21.98 6.32
C TYR A 287 15.46 -22.51 6.24
N ASP A 288 16.14 -22.30 5.10
CA ASP A 288 17.50 -22.80 4.90
C ASP A 288 18.54 -22.03 5.74
N LEU A 289 18.19 -20.84 6.24
CA LEU A 289 19.03 -20.02 7.10
C LEU A 289 18.79 -20.27 8.60
N LEU A 290 17.73 -21.03 8.96
CA LEU A 290 17.44 -21.38 10.36
C LEU A 290 18.32 -22.54 10.82
N GLU A 291 19.27 -22.25 11.70
CA GLU A 291 20.14 -23.26 12.30
C GLU A 291 19.35 -24.29 13.12
N GLY A 292 19.56 -25.56 12.80
CA GLY A 292 18.86 -26.66 13.45
C GLY A 292 17.39 -26.80 13.11
N HIS A 293 16.87 -26.03 12.13
CA HIS A 293 15.46 -25.97 11.77
C HIS A 293 14.52 -25.87 12.98
N LYS A 294 14.88 -24.98 13.90
CA LYS A 294 14.21 -24.79 15.17
C LYS A 294 13.97 -23.32 15.45
N ILE A 295 12.83 -23.02 16.04
CA ILE A 295 12.51 -21.71 16.63
C ILE A 295 12.51 -21.87 18.15
N VAL A 296 13.26 -20.99 18.82
CA VAL A 296 13.34 -20.93 20.29
C VAL A 296 12.95 -19.53 20.73
N VAL A 297 11.86 -19.43 21.48
CA VAL A 297 11.41 -18.18 22.08
C VAL A 297 11.93 -18.12 23.51
N ASP A 298 12.84 -17.20 23.78
CA ASP A 298 13.56 -17.08 25.05
C ASP A 298 13.88 -15.61 25.35
N ARG A 299 14.34 -15.32 26.55
CA ARG A 299 14.85 -14.00 26.92
C ARG A 299 16.24 -13.77 26.32
N ALA A 300 16.55 -12.52 26.02
CA ALA A 300 17.90 -12.11 25.66
C ALA A 300 18.90 -12.32 26.81
N GLY A 301 20.17 -12.46 26.47
CA GLY A 301 21.26 -12.35 27.42
C GLY A 301 21.45 -10.91 27.91
N ASP A 302 21.85 -10.73 29.17
CA ASP A 302 22.14 -9.41 29.72
C ASP A 302 23.38 -8.82 29.03
N GLY A 303 23.18 -7.66 28.38
CA GLY A 303 24.21 -6.99 27.59
C GLY A 303 24.45 -7.57 26.19
N GLU A 304 23.64 -8.52 25.74
CA GLU A 304 23.66 -9.03 24.37
C GLU A 304 23.41 -7.92 23.36
N GLU A 305 24.13 -7.93 22.25
CA GLU A 305 23.93 -6.98 21.15
C GLU A 305 23.26 -7.67 19.97
N PHE A 306 22.26 -7.00 19.40
CA PHE A 306 21.52 -7.48 18.25
C PHE A 306 21.25 -6.35 17.27
N GLU A 307 21.56 -6.57 15.99
CA GLU A 307 21.23 -5.65 14.91
C GLU A 307 19.80 -5.94 14.43
N THR A 308 18.93 -4.95 14.60
CA THR A 308 17.54 -5.02 14.15
C THR A 308 17.39 -4.72 12.66
N LEU A 309 16.22 -5.02 12.05
CA LEU A 309 15.95 -4.86 10.62
C LEU A 309 16.13 -3.42 10.09
N ASP A 310 16.17 -2.43 10.97
CA ASP A 310 16.47 -1.04 10.66
C ASP A 310 17.98 -0.72 10.61
N GLY A 311 18.83 -1.74 10.78
CA GLY A 311 20.30 -1.61 10.79
C GLY A 311 20.85 -1.01 12.09
N VAL A 312 20.04 -0.89 13.13
CA VAL A 312 20.47 -0.34 14.42
C VAL A 312 20.90 -1.47 15.36
N VAL A 313 22.14 -1.40 15.85
CA VAL A 313 22.61 -2.32 16.90
C VAL A 313 22.03 -1.88 18.24
N ARG A 314 21.30 -2.78 18.88
CA ARG A 314 20.66 -2.54 20.18
C ARG A 314 21.29 -3.43 21.24
N LYS A 315 21.59 -2.83 22.38
CA LYS A 315 22.02 -3.57 23.55
C LYS A 315 20.79 -4.06 24.30
N LEU A 316 20.70 -5.37 24.49
CA LEU A 316 19.56 -6.05 25.09
C LEU A 316 19.78 -6.31 26.57
N ASP A 317 18.71 -6.58 27.27
CA ASP A 317 18.70 -7.05 28.65
C ASP A 317 17.77 -8.27 28.81
N LYS A 318 17.81 -8.87 29.98
CA LYS A 318 17.06 -10.10 30.33
C LYS A 318 15.53 -9.94 30.30
N ASP A 319 15.01 -8.75 30.20
CA ASP A 319 13.56 -8.49 30.14
C ASP A 319 13.02 -8.44 28.70
N ILE A 320 13.92 -8.55 27.72
CA ILE A 320 13.58 -8.55 26.29
C ILE A 320 13.36 -9.98 25.81
N LEU A 321 12.20 -10.21 25.19
CA LEU A 321 11.86 -11.48 24.56
C LEU A 321 12.42 -11.54 23.13
N MET A 322 13.10 -12.64 22.81
CA MET A 322 13.75 -12.86 21.52
C MET A 322 13.19 -14.08 20.80
N ILE A 323 13.23 -14.02 19.49
CA ILE A 323 13.04 -15.19 18.62
C ILE A 323 14.43 -15.63 18.17
N ASN A 324 14.75 -16.88 18.44
CA ASN A 324 16.05 -17.47 18.12
C ASN A 324 15.85 -18.71 17.25
N ASP A 325 16.90 -19.09 16.52
CA ASP A 325 17.06 -20.44 16.01
C ASP A 325 17.75 -21.33 17.08
N ALA A 326 18.33 -22.46 16.69
CA ALA A 326 19.04 -23.36 17.66
C ALA A 326 20.32 -22.74 18.23
N LYS A 327 20.88 -21.69 17.63
CA LYS A 327 22.19 -21.12 17.98
C LYS A 327 22.18 -19.63 18.29
N LYS A 328 21.33 -18.84 17.63
CA LYS A 328 21.37 -17.38 17.68
C LYS A 328 19.99 -16.73 17.52
N ALA A 329 19.90 -15.46 17.86
CA ALA A 329 18.75 -14.62 17.52
C ALA A 329 18.59 -14.48 15.99
N VAL A 330 17.34 -14.46 15.50
CA VAL A 330 16.97 -14.39 14.08
C VAL A 330 15.96 -13.30 13.81
#